data_1cdff5be156cc64967a2187363105f29
#
_entry.id   1cdff5be156cc64967a2187363105f29
#
_cell.length_a   1.000
_cell.length_b   1.000
_cell.length_c   1.000
_cell.angle_alpha   90.00
_cell.angle_beta   90.00
_cell.angle_gamma   90.00
#
_symmetry.space_group_name_H-M   'P 1'
#
loop_
_entity.id
_entity.type
_entity.pdbx_description
1 polymer ?
#
loop_
_entity_poly.entity_id
_entity_poly.type
_entity_poly.pdbx_seq_one_letter_code
_entity_poly.pdbx_strand_id
1 'polypeptide(L)'
;MGPGGSGTIFMSHCNLGCVFCQNWDISHGGAGSDVEIEELAAMMIQLQDKGASNINIVTPTHYAPQVVLALDMAAERGLRLPLVWNTSGWERKEILELLDGIVDIYLADLKYMDPRMAGRYTVEARPGRGDPASYPGITRKALLEMNRQVGVARPGVNGQVQRGLMIRHLVMPGGVSGSPEAMRWIAEYLPKDTYVNIMIQYRPAYRAHLYPEIDHHVSRNEYIQVVDAAREHGLTNLDVDN
;
A
#
# COMPACT_ATOMS: atom_id res chain seq x y z
N MET A 1 13.70 -2.93 -7.96
CA MET A 1 14.41 -2.66 -6.69
C MET A 1 15.90 -2.59 -6.98
N GLY A 2 16.67 -1.77 -6.25
CA GLY A 2 18.11 -1.73 -6.38
C GLY A 2 18.81 -2.97 -5.79
N PRO A 3 20.13 -3.14 -6.00
CA PRO A 3 20.87 -4.33 -5.57
C PRO A 3 20.86 -4.55 -4.04
N GLY A 4 20.62 -3.52 -3.25
CA GLY A 4 20.51 -3.62 -1.78
C GLY A 4 19.11 -3.98 -1.26
N GLY A 5 18.13 -4.15 -2.14
CA GLY A 5 16.75 -4.43 -1.75
C GLY A 5 16.06 -3.24 -1.06
N SER A 6 14.91 -3.51 -0.47
CA SER A 6 14.11 -2.53 0.30
C SER A 6 14.33 -2.71 1.80
N GLY A 7 14.71 -1.65 2.50
CA GLY A 7 14.86 -1.63 3.95
C GLY A 7 13.49 -1.56 4.61
N THR A 8 12.91 -2.71 4.94
CA THR A 8 11.50 -2.80 5.35
C THR A 8 11.35 -2.91 6.86
N ILE A 9 10.50 -2.04 7.42
CA ILE A 9 10.05 -2.06 8.81
C ILE A 9 8.54 -2.27 8.83
N PHE A 10 8.09 -3.38 9.45
CA PHE A 10 6.66 -3.67 9.60
C PHE A 10 6.16 -3.09 10.92
N MET A 11 5.12 -2.25 10.82
CA MET A 11 4.42 -1.78 12.01
C MET A 11 3.34 -2.78 12.40
N SER A 12 3.28 -3.11 13.69
CA SER A 12 2.26 -4.02 14.23
C SER A 12 0.88 -3.37 14.17
N HIS A 13 -0.14 -4.22 14.14
CA HIS A 13 -1.53 -3.82 13.93
C HIS A 13 -1.75 -3.18 12.56
N CYS A 14 -2.98 -3.19 12.07
CA CYS A 14 -3.34 -2.57 10.80
C CYS A 14 -4.67 -1.83 10.96
N ASN A 15 -4.79 -0.69 10.33
CA ASN A 15 -6.03 0.09 10.38
C ASN A 15 -7.18 -0.56 9.57
N LEU A 16 -6.90 -1.43 8.59
CA LEU A 16 -7.92 -1.99 7.71
C LEU A 16 -8.53 -3.32 8.21
N GLY A 17 -7.73 -4.27 8.69
CA GLY A 17 -8.24 -5.52 9.28
C GLY A 17 -8.90 -6.50 8.30
N CYS A 18 -8.23 -6.80 7.17
CA CYS A 18 -8.74 -7.72 6.15
C CYS A 18 -8.84 -9.15 6.66
N VAL A 19 -9.98 -9.83 6.39
CA VAL A 19 -10.22 -11.24 6.76
C VAL A 19 -9.30 -12.25 6.05
N PHE A 20 -8.63 -11.84 4.98
CA PHE A 20 -7.68 -12.64 4.19
C PHE A 20 -6.23 -12.17 4.34
N CYS A 21 -5.90 -11.44 5.42
CA CYS A 21 -4.56 -10.87 5.58
C CYS A 21 -3.49 -11.96 5.64
N GLN A 22 -2.51 -11.90 4.74
CA GLN A 22 -1.39 -12.84 4.70
C GLN A 22 -0.39 -12.63 5.86
N ASN A 23 -0.35 -11.41 6.41
CA ASN A 23 0.45 -11.02 7.56
C ASN A 23 -0.45 -10.82 8.80
N TRP A 24 -1.38 -11.74 9.02
CA TRP A 24 -2.38 -11.60 10.08
C TRP A 24 -1.78 -11.63 11.49
N ASP A 25 -0.70 -12.34 11.67
CA ASP A 25 0.07 -12.41 12.92
C ASP A 25 0.56 -11.02 13.36
N ILE A 26 1.08 -10.23 12.43
CA ILE A 26 1.50 -8.84 12.66
C ILE A 26 0.29 -7.92 12.73
N SER A 27 -0.58 -7.98 11.72
CA SER A 27 -1.64 -6.98 11.52
C SER A 27 -2.83 -7.12 12.47
N HIS A 28 -3.18 -8.35 12.87
CA HIS A 28 -4.29 -8.66 13.80
C HIS A 28 -3.75 -9.12 15.15
N GLY A 29 -2.76 -10.00 15.15
CA GLY A 29 -2.16 -10.59 16.34
C GLY A 29 -1.23 -9.63 17.09
N GLY A 30 -0.75 -8.58 16.42
CA GLY A 30 0.16 -7.60 17.04
C GLY A 30 1.56 -8.17 17.31
N ALA A 31 1.96 -9.22 16.54
CA ALA A 31 3.32 -9.74 16.64
C ALA A 31 4.34 -8.64 16.35
N GLY A 32 5.35 -8.54 17.21
CA GLY A 32 6.38 -7.51 17.15
C GLY A 32 6.93 -7.21 18.54
N SER A 33 7.72 -6.14 18.64
CA SER A 33 8.27 -5.61 19.87
C SER A 33 7.97 -4.13 19.98
N ASP A 34 7.71 -3.66 21.20
CA ASP A 34 7.66 -2.23 21.47
C ASP A 34 9.05 -1.64 21.29
N VAL A 35 9.13 -0.52 20.58
CA VAL A 35 10.37 0.21 20.34
C VAL A 35 10.15 1.70 20.62
N GLU A 36 11.15 2.34 21.18
CA GLU A 36 11.15 3.79 21.36
C GLU A 36 11.40 4.50 20.02
N ILE A 37 11.08 5.80 19.96
CA ILE A 37 11.25 6.59 18.74
C ILE A 37 12.72 6.62 18.30
N GLU A 38 13.63 6.74 19.24
CA GLU A 38 15.08 6.71 19.05
C GLU A 38 15.58 5.40 18.45
N GLU A 39 14.99 4.28 18.87
CA GLU A 39 15.29 2.94 18.35
C GLU A 39 14.77 2.80 16.91
N LEU A 40 13.56 3.29 16.61
CA LEU A 40 13.03 3.31 15.27
C LEU A 40 13.93 4.14 14.32
N ALA A 41 14.41 5.30 14.78
CA ALA A 41 15.38 6.09 14.03
C ALA A 41 16.70 5.34 13.80
N ALA A 42 17.21 4.65 14.81
CA ALA A 42 18.42 3.83 14.70
C ALA A 42 18.24 2.66 13.72
N MET A 43 17.06 2.02 13.68
CA MET A 43 16.74 0.98 12.70
C MET A 43 16.80 1.50 11.26
N MET A 44 16.31 2.72 11.00
CA MET A 44 16.39 3.35 9.68
C MET A 44 17.85 3.56 9.26
N ILE A 45 18.70 4.06 10.15
CA ILE A 45 20.14 4.22 9.88
C ILE A 45 20.82 2.88 9.63
N GLN A 46 20.55 1.86 10.45
CA GLN A 46 21.10 0.51 10.26
C GLN A 46 20.72 -0.10 8.89
N LEU A 47 19.51 0.14 8.42
CA LEU A 47 19.08 -0.30 7.10
C LEU A 47 19.87 0.42 5.99
N GLN A 48 20.10 1.73 6.12
CA GLN A 48 20.95 2.48 5.22
C GLN A 48 22.37 1.95 5.20
N ASP A 49 22.97 1.73 6.36
CA ASP A 49 24.35 1.21 6.49
C ASP A 49 24.51 -0.20 5.91
N LYS A 50 23.45 -1.01 5.93
CA LYS A 50 23.37 -2.32 5.26
C LYS A 50 23.17 -2.22 3.75
N GLY A 51 23.09 -1.01 3.19
CA GLY A 51 22.98 -0.78 1.75
C GLY A 51 21.56 -0.88 1.19
N ALA A 52 20.52 -0.75 2.01
CA ALA A 52 19.14 -0.69 1.52
C ALA A 52 18.97 0.45 0.51
N SER A 53 18.03 0.29 -0.43
CA SER A 53 17.74 1.29 -1.47
C SER A 53 16.70 2.33 -1.04
N ASN A 54 15.95 2.06 0.01
CA ASN A 54 14.94 2.94 0.60
C ASN A 54 14.62 2.49 2.03
N ILE A 55 13.87 3.31 2.76
CA ILE A 55 13.22 2.94 4.03
C ILE A 55 11.74 2.72 3.74
N ASN A 56 11.28 1.49 3.84
CA ASN A 56 9.91 1.08 3.54
C ASN A 56 9.15 0.78 4.85
N ILE A 57 8.30 1.71 5.28
CA ILE A 57 7.47 1.52 6.48
C ILE A 57 6.13 0.93 6.06
N VAL A 58 5.89 -0.30 6.50
CA VAL A 58 4.66 -1.04 6.16
C VAL A 58 3.59 -0.81 7.21
N THR A 59 2.42 -0.37 6.78
CA THR A 59 1.26 -0.04 7.62
C THR A 59 1.53 1.09 8.63
N PRO A 60 2.08 2.24 8.18
CA PRO A 60 2.49 3.33 9.06
C PRO A 60 1.35 4.18 9.59
N THR A 61 0.15 4.11 9.00
CA THR A 61 -0.98 5.03 9.15
C THR A 61 -1.27 5.44 10.60
N HIS A 62 -1.37 4.46 11.50
CA HIS A 62 -1.74 4.69 12.91
C HIS A 62 -0.54 5.00 13.80
N TYR A 63 0.67 4.98 13.25
CA TYR A 63 1.93 5.39 13.88
C TYR A 63 2.54 6.63 13.21
N ALA A 64 1.77 7.35 12.39
CA ALA A 64 2.29 8.48 11.62
C ALA A 64 3.08 9.50 12.45
N PRO A 65 2.61 9.94 13.64
CA PRO A 65 3.39 10.87 14.46
C PRO A 65 4.74 10.31 14.90
N GLN A 66 4.79 9.04 15.34
CA GLN A 66 6.01 8.39 15.79
C GLN A 66 7.00 8.18 14.64
N VAL A 67 6.48 7.80 13.45
CA VAL A 67 7.31 7.62 12.24
C VAL A 67 7.94 8.94 11.83
N VAL A 68 7.17 10.06 11.84
CA VAL A 68 7.69 11.39 11.48
C VAL A 68 8.77 11.85 12.47
N LEU A 69 8.56 11.66 13.78
CA LEU A 69 9.57 12.00 14.78
C LEU A 69 10.84 11.15 14.62
N ALA A 70 10.70 9.84 14.41
CA ALA A 70 11.85 8.97 14.17
C ALA A 70 12.60 9.34 12.88
N LEU A 71 11.88 9.75 11.83
CA LEU A 71 12.48 10.19 10.57
C LEU A 71 13.29 11.48 10.76
N ASP A 72 12.76 12.46 11.51
CA ASP A 72 13.46 13.70 11.84
C ASP A 72 14.79 13.40 12.55
N MET A 73 14.75 12.58 13.60
CA MET A 73 15.96 12.12 14.31
C MET A 73 16.94 11.34 13.41
N ALA A 74 16.43 10.51 12.50
CA ALA A 74 17.27 9.78 11.56
C ALA A 74 17.91 10.72 10.53
N ALA A 75 17.20 11.74 10.07
CA ALA A 75 17.72 12.77 9.17
C ALA A 75 18.88 13.56 9.79
N GLU A 76 18.77 13.95 11.07
CA GLU A 76 19.86 14.55 11.84
C GLU A 76 21.10 13.64 11.92
N ARG A 77 20.88 12.31 11.99
CA ARG A 77 21.95 11.28 12.00
C ARG A 77 22.47 10.92 10.61
N GLY A 78 21.99 11.59 9.57
CA GLY A 78 22.50 11.43 8.20
C GLY A 78 21.73 10.45 7.32
N LEU A 79 20.46 10.15 7.62
CA LEU A 79 19.60 9.40 6.70
C LEU A 79 19.47 10.15 5.36
N ARG A 80 19.63 9.44 4.25
CA ARG A 80 19.56 9.97 2.88
C ARG A 80 18.67 9.14 1.96
N LEU A 81 18.20 7.99 2.42
CA LEU A 81 17.36 7.10 1.62
C LEU A 81 15.94 7.64 1.50
N PRO A 82 15.27 7.44 0.34
CA PRO A 82 13.89 7.82 0.19
C PRO A 82 12.97 7.04 1.14
N LEU A 83 11.97 7.72 1.67
CA LEU A 83 10.92 7.12 2.50
C LEU A 83 9.80 6.58 1.64
N VAL A 84 9.51 5.28 1.79
CA VAL A 84 8.34 4.61 1.21
C VAL A 84 7.25 4.46 2.27
N TRP A 85 6.12 5.10 2.05
CA TRP A 85 4.89 4.96 2.84
C TRP A 85 4.04 3.85 2.25
N ASN A 86 4.16 2.63 2.82
CA ASN A 86 3.49 1.43 2.31
C ASN A 86 2.19 1.20 3.06
N THR A 87 1.09 1.59 2.46
CA THR A 87 -0.21 1.72 3.11
C THR A 87 -1.30 0.89 2.46
N SER A 88 -2.31 0.54 3.25
CA SER A 88 -3.56 -0.05 2.75
C SER A 88 -4.37 0.90 1.85
N GLY A 89 -3.97 2.15 1.72
CA GLY A 89 -4.69 3.20 1.01
C GLY A 89 -5.82 3.85 1.82
N TRP A 90 -6.20 3.29 2.96
CA TRP A 90 -7.25 3.86 3.82
C TRP A 90 -6.68 4.96 4.72
N GLU A 91 -6.38 6.10 4.10
CA GLU A 91 -5.74 7.27 4.72
C GLU A 91 -6.66 8.48 4.73
N ARG A 92 -6.69 9.19 5.83
CA ARG A 92 -7.37 10.49 5.90
C ARG A 92 -6.55 11.52 5.14
N LYS A 93 -7.23 12.28 4.26
CA LYS A 93 -6.58 13.31 3.43
C LYS A 93 -5.81 14.34 4.28
N GLU A 94 -6.39 14.74 5.41
CA GLU A 94 -5.81 15.72 6.33
C GLU A 94 -4.48 15.25 6.93
N ILE A 95 -4.32 13.93 7.13
CA ILE A 95 -3.05 13.34 7.60
C ILE A 95 -2.03 13.32 6.45
N LEU A 96 -2.47 12.97 5.24
CA LEU A 96 -1.59 13.02 4.07
C LEU A 96 -1.06 14.43 3.80
N GLU A 97 -1.91 15.45 3.96
CA GLU A 97 -1.50 16.85 3.80
C GLU A 97 -0.36 17.24 4.77
N LEU A 98 -0.34 16.67 5.99
CA LEU A 98 0.74 16.87 6.96
C LEU A 98 2.04 16.11 6.57
N LEU A 99 1.94 15.10 5.70
CA LEU A 99 3.08 14.32 5.21
C LEU A 99 3.67 14.90 3.91
N ASP A 100 3.12 16.00 3.37
CA ASP A 100 3.62 16.63 2.15
C ASP A 100 5.08 17.12 2.34
N GLY A 101 5.94 16.69 1.43
CA GLY A 101 7.38 16.97 1.51
C GLY A 101 8.17 16.01 2.42
N ILE A 102 7.50 15.10 3.15
CA ILE A 102 8.15 14.10 4.02
C ILE A 102 8.26 12.75 3.32
N VAL A 103 7.17 12.30 2.66
CA VAL A 103 7.13 11.02 1.95
C VAL A 103 7.62 11.20 0.52
N ASP A 104 8.54 10.34 0.11
CA ASP A 104 9.06 10.33 -1.28
C ASP A 104 8.24 9.40 -2.17
N ILE A 105 7.89 8.23 -1.69
CA ILE A 105 7.17 7.21 -2.45
C ILE A 105 5.95 6.76 -1.66
N TYR A 106 4.77 6.92 -2.25
CA TYR A 106 3.58 6.25 -1.76
C TYR A 106 3.42 4.92 -2.47
N LEU A 107 3.44 3.82 -1.70
CA LEU A 107 3.10 2.47 -2.16
C LEU A 107 1.74 2.11 -1.56
N ALA A 108 0.67 2.41 -2.30
CA ALA A 108 -0.69 2.39 -1.78
C ALA A 108 -1.54 1.30 -2.44
N ASP A 109 -2.30 0.58 -1.62
CA ASP A 109 -3.24 -0.41 -2.13
C ASP A 109 -4.58 0.25 -2.51
N LEU A 110 -5.14 -0.17 -3.64
CA LEU A 110 -6.54 0.02 -4.00
C LEU A 110 -7.21 -1.36 -4.01
N LYS A 111 -7.82 -1.75 -2.87
CA LYS A 111 -8.30 -3.13 -2.66
C LYS A 111 -9.74 -3.36 -3.11
N TYR A 112 -10.61 -2.35 -2.98
CA TYR A 112 -12.04 -2.47 -3.24
C TYR A 112 -12.58 -1.24 -3.92
N MET A 113 -13.52 -1.44 -4.85
CA MET A 113 -14.31 -0.37 -5.46
C MET A 113 -15.76 -0.34 -4.94
N ASP A 114 -16.28 -1.46 -4.43
CA ASP A 114 -17.63 -1.56 -3.84
C ASP A 114 -17.57 -1.44 -2.30
N PRO A 115 -18.30 -0.47 -1.70
CA PRO A 115 -18.42 -0.32 -0.25
C PRO A 115 -18.91 -1.58 0.47
N ARG A 116 -19.80 -2.36 -0.15
CA ARG A 116 -20.32 -3.61 0.42
C ARG A 116 -19.22 -4.66 0.55
N MET A 117 -18.37 -4.78 -0.47
CA MET A 117 -17.24 -5.71 -0.45
C MET A 117 -16.19 -5.27 0.58
N ALA A 118 -15.89 -3.98 0.64
CA ALA A 118 -15.02 -3.43 1.68
C ALA A 118 -15.57 -3.73 3.08
N GLY A 119 -16.84 -3.46 3.35
CA GLY A 119 -17.49 -3.76 4.62
C GLY A 119 -17.51 -5.26 4.96
N ARG A 120 -17.69 -6.13 3.96
CA ARG A 120 -17.76 -7.60 4.15
C ARG A 120 -16.42 -8.22 4.51
N TYR A 121 -15.32 -7.77 3.89
CA TYR A 121 -14.02 -8.42 4.03
C TYR A 121 -13.01 -7.67 4.89
N THR A 122 -13.47 -6.61 5.58
CA THR A 122 -12.69 -5.85 6.54
C THR A 122 -13.41 -5.71 7.89
N VAL A 123 -14.04 -6.80 8.33
CA VAL A 123 -14.98 -6.83 9.46
C VAL A 123 -14.35 -6.70 10.85
N GLU A 124 -13.06 -6.80 11.00
CA GLU A 124 -12.40 -6.60 12.30
C GLU A 124 -12.08 -5.12 12.57
N ALA A 125 -13.06 -4.26 12.32
CA ALA A 125 -12.96 -2.88 12.73
C ALA A 125 -12.78 -2.81 14.25
N ARG A 126 -11.58 -2.45 14.69
CA ARG A 126 -11.37 -2.12 16.10
C ARG A 126 -12.09 -0.80 16.41
N PRO A 127 -12.54 -0.58 17.64
CA PRO A 127 -13.17 0.67 18.02
C PRO A 127 -12.31 1.88 17.60
N GLY A 128 -12.96 2.89 16.98
CA GLY A 128 -12.27 4.11 16.52
C GLY A 128 -11.68 4.10 15.10
N ARG A 129 -11.73 2.98 14.36
CA ARG A 129 -11.19 2.90 12.98
C ARG A 129 -12.08 3.49 11.89
N GLY A 130 -13.34 3.70 12.15
CA GLY A 130 -14.32 4.12 11.15
C GLY A 130 -15.05 2.95 10.49
N ASP A 131 -15.97 3.28 9.56
CA ASP A 131 -16.75 2.31 8.82
C ASP A 131 -15.94 1.75 7.62
N PRO A 132 -15.67 0.44 7.56
CA PRO A 132 -14.96 -0.17 6.43
C PRO A 132 -15.63 0.07 5.07
N ALA A 133 -16.95 0.23 5.02
CA ALA A 133 -17.67 0.56 3.79
C ALA A 133 -17.24 1.93 3.21
N SER A 134 -16.62 2.80 3.99
CA SER A 134 -16.06 4.06 3.52
C SER A 134 -14.75 3.90 2.72
N TYR A 135 -14.13 2.72 2.74
CA TYR A 135 -12.81 2.45 2.14
C TYR A 135 -12.70 2.98 0.70
N PRO A 136 -13.59 2.62 -0.27
CA PRO A 136 -13.40 3.05 -1.65
C PRO A 136 -13.43 4.57 -1.83
N GLY A 137 -14.28 5.24 -1.06
CA GLY A 137 -14.40 6.70 -1.10
C GLY A 137 -13.18 7.42 -0.51
N ILE A 138 -12.68 6.94 0.62
CA ILE A 138 -11.52 7.50 1.30
C ILE A 138 -10.24 7.22 0.49
N THR A 139 -10.04 5.98 0.05
CA THR A 139 -8.84 5.58 -0.69
C THR A 139 -8.70 6.33 -2.00
N ARG A 140 -9.79 6.54 -2.75
CA ARG A 140 -9.74 7.35 -3.97
C ARG A 140 -9.30 8.80 -3.71
N LYS A 141 -9.78 9.44 -2.65
CA LYS A 141 -9.33 10.78 -2.25
C LYS A 141 -7.88 10.78 -1.81
N ALA A 142 -7.46 9.75 -1.09
CA ALA A 142 -6.08 9.58 -0.65
C ALA A 142 -5.12 9.43 -1.83
N LEU A 143 -5.45 8.60 -2.83
CA LEU A 143 -4.62 8.41 -4.03
C LEU A 143 -4.47 9.69 -4.85
N LEU A 144 -5.52 10.50 -4.96
CA LEU A 144 -5.46 11.81 -5.62
C LEU A 144 -4.51 12.75 -4.88
N GLU A 145 -4.59 12.80 -3.55
CA GLU A 145 -3.69 13.62 -2.74
C GLU A 145 -2.25 13.13 -2.81
N MET A 146 -2.01 11.81 -2.70
CA MET A 146 -0.69 11.21 -2.85
C MET A 146 -0.08 11.55 -4.22
N ASN A 147 -0.86 11.44 -5.31
CA ASN A 147 -0.39 11.84 -6.64
C ASN A 147 -0.09 13.34 -6.74
N ARG A 148 -0.89 14.20 -6.10
CA ARG A 148 -0.60 15.63 -6.04
C ARG A 148 0.76 15.92 -5.41
N GLN A 149 1.11 15.21 -4.33
CA GLN A 149 2.34 15.43 -3.57
C GLN A 149 3.58 14.92 -4.30
N VAL A 150 3.54 13.69 -4.81
CA VAL A 150 4.75 13.03 -5.32
C VAL A 150 4.75 12.78 -6.82
N GLY A 151 3.60 12.90 -7.50
CA GLY A 151 3.47 12.66 -8.93
C GLY A 151 3.60 11.19 -9.33
N VAL A 152 3.90 10.97 -10.60
CA VAL A 152 4.04 9.63 -11.18
C VAL A 152 5.40 9.03 -10.80
N ALA A 153 5.38 7.77 -10.36
CA ALA A 153 6.59 7.01 -10.08
C ALA A 153 7.33 6.67 -11.39
N ARG A 154 8.55 7.16 -11.53
CA ARG A 154 9.40 6.90 -12.69
C ARG A 154 10.78 6.42 -12.24
N PRO A 155 11.35 5.42 -12.93
CA PRO A 155 12.73 5.02 -12.67
C PRO A 155 13.69 6.20 -12.90
N GLY A 156 14.56 6.45 -11.94
CA GLY A 156 15.67 7.37 -12.09
C GLY A 156 16.80 6.77 -12.94
N VAL A 157 17.94 7.47 -13.00
CA VAL A 157 19.12 7.08 -13.79
C VAL A 157 19.62 5.68 -13.44
N ASN A 158 19.46 5.24 -12.20
CA ASN A 158 19.88 3.91 -11.71
C ASN A 158 18.77 2.85 -11.83
N GLY A 159 17.67 3.12 -12.53
CA GLY A 159 16.51 2.23 -12.64
C GLY A 159 15.68 2.12 -11.35
N GLN A 160 16.00 2.90 -10.31
CA GLN A 160 15.28 2.92 -9.04
C GLN A 160 14.29 4.08 -9.01
N VAL A 161 13.10 3.84 -8.48
CA VAL A 161 12.14 4.90 -8.18
C VAL A 161 12.61 5.63 -6.92
N GLN A 162 12.79 6.95 -7.02
CA GLN A 162 13.17 7.80 -5.91
C GLN A 162 11.99 8.64 -5.38
N ARG A 163 10.97 8.84 -6.21
CA ARG A 163 9.77 9.62 -5.87
C ARG A 163 8.60 9.17 -6.74
N GLY A 164 7.39 9.18 -6.18
CA GLY A 164 6.16 9.00 -6.94
C GLY A 164 5.14 8.07 -6.31
N LEU A 165 3.95 8.07 -6.88
CA LEU A 165 2.85 7.17 -6.49
C LEU A 165 2.96 5.83 -7.22
N MET A 166 2.95 4.76 -6.45
CA MET A 166 2.85 3.38 -6.92
C MET A 166 1.57 2.76 -6.36
N ILE A 167 0.64 2.38 -7.23
CA ILE A 167 -0.61 1.73 -6.83
C ILE A 167 -0.45 0.23 -6.92
N ARG A 168 -0.89 -0.49 -5.88
CA ARG A 168 -1.03 -1.94 -5.91
C ARG A 168 -2.50 -2.32 -5.92
N HIS A 169 -2.86 -3.21 -6.83
CA HIS A 169 -4.21 -3.77 -6.91
C HIS A 169 -4.16 -5.29 -6.83
N LEU A 170 -4.68 -5.85 -5.75
CA LEU A 170 -4.78 -7.29 -5.58
C LEU A 170 -6.06 -7.78 -6.27
N VAL A 171 -5.89 -8.58 -7.32
CA VAL A 171 -7.01 -9.26 -7.96
C VAL A 171 -7.50 -10.35 -7.01
N MET A 172 -8.80 -10.36 -6.72
CA MET A 172 -9.43 -11.36 -5.85
C MET A 172 -10.45 -12.18 -6.64
N PRO A 173 -10.65 -13.45 -6.28
CA PRO A 173 -11.60 -14.31 -6.98
C PRO A 173 -13.02 -13.76 -6.89
N GLY A 174 -13.86 -14.13 -7.87
CA GLY A 174 -15.25 -13.69 -7.93
C GLY A 174 -15.46 -12.19 -8.15
N GLY A 175 -14.41 -11.47 -8.61
CA GLY A 175 -14.47 -10.03 -8.86
C GLY A 175 -14.66 -9.15 -7.62
N VAL A 176 -14.40 -9.67 -6.44
CA VAL A 176 -14.61 -9.01 -5.14
C VAL A 176 -13.89 -7.66 -5.03
N SER A 177 -12.71 -7.52 -5.63
CA SER A 177 -11.94 -6.26 -5.65
C SER A 177 -12.61 -5.16 -6.50
N GLY A 178 -13.50 -5.51 -7.45
CA GLY A 178 -14.01 -4.57 -8.45
C GLY A 178 -12.91 -4.11 -9.42
N SER A 179 -12.04 -5.04 -9.84
CA SER A 179 -10.80 -4.74 -10.56
C SER A 179 -10.99 -3.95 -11.87
N PRO A 180 -11.95 -4.30 -12.76
CA PRO A 180 -12.16 -3.51 -13.98
C PRO A 180 -12.54 -2.05 -13.68
N GLU A 181 -13.35 -1.85 -12.64
CA GLU A 181 -13.73 -0.49 -12.19
C GLU A 181 -12.53 0.25 -11.59
N ALA A 182 -11.65 -0.44 -10.87
CA ALA A 182 -10.42 0.14 -10.33
C ALA A 182 -9.51 0.64 -11.48
N MET A 183 -9.31 -0.17 -12.53
CA MET A 183 -8.49 0.21 -13.69
C MET A 183 -9.12 1.40 -14.43
N ARG A 184 -10.43 1.38 -14.64
CA ARG A 184 -11.16 2.50 -15.23
C ARG A 184 -10.98 3.77 -14.41
N TRP A 185 -11.18 3.70 -13.09
CA TRP A 185 -11.05 4.86 -12.20
C TRP A 185 -9.62 5.43 -12.20
N ILE A 186 -8.59 4.58 -12.12
CA ILE A 186 -7.19 5.03 -12.19
C ILE A 186 -6.97 5.79 -13.50
N ALA A 187 -7.41 5.22 -14.61
CA ALA A 187 -7.24 5.81 -15.92
C ALA A 187 -8.01 7.12 -16.15
N GLU A 188 -9.12 7.33 -15.45
CA GLU A 188 -9.97 8.52 -15.55
C GLU A 188 -9.45 9.68 -14.67
N TYR A 189 -8.93 9.38 -13.46
CA TYR A 189 -8.62 10.40 -12.46
C TYR A 189 -7.14 10.61 -12.20
N LEU A 190 -6.27 9.73 -12.70
CA LEU A 190 -4.82 9.81 -12.54
C LEU A 190 -4.14 9.80 -13.93
N PRO A 191 -2.85 10.21 -14.02
CA PRO A 191 -2.10 10.12 -15.26
C PRO A 191 -2.07 8.70 -15.83
N LYS A 192 -2.17 8.55 -17.14
CA LYS A 192 -2.18 7.23 -17.81
C LYS A 192 -0.89 6.42 -17.59
N ASP A 193 0.20 7.08 -17.28
CA ASP A 193 1.50 6.50 -16.92
C ASP A 193 1.67 6.31 -15.39
N THR A 194 0.61 6.41 -14.60
CA THR A 194 0.63 6.01 -13.19
C THR A 194 1.07 4.55 -13.07
N TYR A 195 2.07 4.29 -12.20
CA TYR A 195 2.52 2.91 -11.95
C TYR A 195 1.42 2.11 -11.25
N VAL A 196 1.03 1.00 -11.86
CA VAL A 196 0.04 0.07 -11.30
C VAL A 196 0.58 -1.34 -11.30
N ASN A 197 0.80 -1.90 -10.12
CA ASN A 197 1.09 -3.32 -9.95
C ASN A 197 -0.22 -4.10 -9.80
N ILE A 198 -0.55 -4.90 -10.81
CA ILE A 198 -1.73 -5.79 -10.83
C ILE A 198 -1.28 -7.15 -10.31
N MET A 199 -1.68 -7.51 -9.09
CA MET A 199 -1.16 -8.67 -8.37
C MET A 199 -2.10 -9.87 -8.49
N ILE A 200 -1.60 -11.01 -9.01
CA ILE A 200 -2.30 -12.31 -9.05
C ILE A 200 -2.14 -13.12 -7.75
N GLN A 201 -1.19 -12.74 -6.90
CA GLN A 201 -0.73 -13.54 -5.76
C GLN A 201 -1.72 -13.66 -4.59
N TYR A 202 -3.02 -13.45 -4.83
CA TYR A 202 -4.02 -13.73 -3.81
C TYR A 202 -3.99 -15.21 -3.43
N ARG A 203 -3.96 -15.48 -2.14
CA ARG A 203 -4.19 -16.80 -1.56
C ARG A 203 -5.12 -16.68 -0.35
N PRO A 204 -6.01 -17.64 -0.14
CA PRO A 204 -6.79 -17.72 1.09
C PRO A 204 -5.85 -17.78 2.31
N ALA A 205 -6.04 -16.86 3.25
CA ALA A 205 -5.27 -16.81 4.48
C ALA A 205 -6.17 -16.35 5.63
N TYR A 206 -5.70 -16.52 6.85
CA TYR A 206 -6.40 -16.11 8.07
C TYR A 206 -7.83 -16.66 8.13
N ARG A 207 -8.85 -15.81 8.00
CA ARG A 207 -10.29 -16.17 8.06
C ARG A 207 -10.96 -16.27 6.69
N ALA A 208 -10.20 -16.28 5.61
CA ALA A 208 -10.76 -16.40 4.25
C ALA A 208 -11.64 -17.64 4.09
N HIS A 209 -11.30 -18.75 4.78
CA HIS A 209 -12.07 -19.99 4.79
C HIS A 209 -13.53 -19.86 5.30
N LEU A 210 -13.86 -18.77 5.98
CA LEU A 210 -15.23 -18.45 6.40
C LEU A 210 -16.07 -17.83 5.27
N TYR A 211 -15.46 -17.54 4.13
CA TYR A 211 -16.05 -16.86 2.98
C TYR A 211 -15.81 -17.69 1.71
N PRO A 212 -16.71 -18.64 1.37
CA PRO A 212 -16.49 -19.57 0.25
C PRO A 212 -16.14 -18.91 -1.07
N GLU A 213 -16.64 -17.70 -1.30
CA GLU A 213 -16.41 -16.91 -2.52
C GLU A 213 -14.97 -16.36 -2.65
N ILE A 214 -14.18 -16.41 -1.57
CA ILE A 214 -12.76 -16.02 -1.57
C ILE A 214 -11.85 -17.12 -0.99
N ASP A 215 -12.37 -18.30 -0.68
CA ASP A 215 -11.59 -19.42 -0.17
C ASP A 215 -10.93 -20.25 -1.29
N HIS A 216 -10.49 -19.59 -2.32
CA HIS A 216 -9.74 -20.19 -3.42
C HIS A 216 -8.83 -19.16 -4.11
N HIS A 217 -7.88 -19.66 -4.89
CA HIS A 217 -6.99 -18.77 -5.66
C HIS A 217 -7.74 -18.09 -6.80
N VAL A 218 -7.28 -16.90 -7.20
CA VAL A 218 -7.74 -16.24 -8.41
C VAL A 218 -7.33 -17.07 -9.64
N SER A 219 -8.24 -17.21 -10.60
CA SER A 219 -7.94 -17.89 -11.85
C SER A 219 -7.11 -16.98 -12.79
N ARG A 220 -6.32 -17.63 -13.68
CA ARG A 220 -5.55 -16.88 -14.69
C ARG A 220 -6.47 -16.06 -15.60
N ASN A 221 -7.67 -16.55 -15.91
CA ASN A 221 -8.63 -15.81 -16.75
C ASN A 221 -9.14 -14.55 -16.06
N GLU A 222 -9.48 -14.60 -14.77
CA GLU A 222 -9.86 -13.41 -14.00
C GLU A 222 -8.74 -12.38 -13.99
N TYR A 223 -7.51 -12.83 -13.82
CA TYR A 223 -6.34 -11.95 -13.84
C TYR A 223 -6.13 -11.29 -15.21
N ILE A 224 -6.16 -12.07 -16.30
CA ILE A 224 -5.99 -11.56 -17.66
C ILE A 224 -7.06 -10.51 -17.98
N GLN A 225 -8.31 -10.73 -17.62
CA GLN A 225 -9.38 -9.75 -17.81
C GLN A 225 -9.07 -8.39 -17.15
N VAL A 226 -8.43 -8.39 -16.00
CA VAL A 226 -8.04 -7.14 -15.32
C VAL A 226 -6.90 -6.44 -16.06
N VAL A 227 -5.90 -7.20 -16.51
CA VAL A 227 -4.77 -6.66 -17.29
C VAL A 227 -5.27 -6.06 -18.62
N ASP A 228 -6.19 -6.74 -19.28
CA ASP A 228 -6.77 -6.27 -20.53
C ASP A 228 -7.62 -5.00 -20.31
N ALA A 229 -8.44 -4.97 -19.26
CA ALA A 229 -9.19 -3.77 -18.88
C ALA A 229 -8.25 -2.57 -18.59
N ALA A 230 -7.11 -2.79 -17.93
CA ALA A 230 -6.13 -1.74 -17.71
C ALA A 230 -5.58 -1.17 -19.02
N ARG A 231 -5.24 -2.05 -19.96
CA ARG A 231 -4.74 -1.67 -21.31
C ARG A 231 -5.81 -0.96 -22.15
N GLU A 232 -7.03 -1.47 -22.14
CA GLU A 232 -8.18 -0.87 -22.85
C GLU A 232 -8.48 0.56 -22.37
N HIS A 233 -8.32 0.81 -21.07
CA HIS A 233 -8.43 2.15 -20.49
C HIS A 233 -7.19 3.04 -20.73
N GLY A 234 -6.15 2.52 -21.39
CA GLY A 234 -4.96 3.26 -21.80
C GLY A 234 -3.91 3.45 -20.69
N LEU A 235 -3.90 2.61 -19.66
CA LEU A 235 -2.81 2.57 -18.68
C LEU A 235 -1.54 1.99 -19.31
N THR A 236 -0.40 2.66 -19.15
CA THR A 236 0.84 2.35 -19.87
C THR A 236 1.99 1.86 -18.98
N ASN A 237 1.92 2.11 -17.66
CA ASN A 237 2.99 1.76 -16.73
C ASN A 237 2.50 0.64 -15.79
N LEU A 238 2.35 -0.55 -16.36
CA LEU A 238 1.80 -1.73 -15.67
C LEU A 238 2.92 -2.69 -15.27
N ASP A 239 2.91 -3.11 -14.01
CA ASP A 239 3.67 -4.22 -13.48
C ASP A 239 2.72 -5.42 -13.32
N VAL A 240 2.94 -6.45 -14.15
CA VAL A 240 2.05 -7.60 -14.29
C VAL A 240 2.83 -8.90 -14.21
N ASP A 241 2.23 -9.91 -13.61
CA ASP A 241 2.78 -11.27 -13.57
C ASP A 241 2.60 -11.96 -14.92
N ASN A 242 3.68 -12.53 -15.47
CA ASN A 242 3.71 -13.22 -16.77
C ASN A 242 3.20 -14.67 -16.70
#